data_fa5ff2321a2c802a23b720b073bdc79c
#
_entry.id   fa5ff2321a2c802a23b720b073bdc79c
#
_cell.length_a   1.000
_cell.length_b   1.000
_cell.length_c   1.000
_cell.angle_alpha   90.00
_cell.angle_beta   90.00
_cell.angle_gamma   90.00
#
_symmetry.space_group_name_H-M   'P 1'
#
loop_
_entity.id
_entity.type
_entity.pdbx_description
1 polymer ?
#
loop_
_entity_poly.entity_id
_entity_poly.type
_entity_poly.pdbx_seq_one_letter_code
_entity_poly.pdbx_strand_id
1 'polypeptide(L)'
;MAVLSGKDGTLYVDDAEVTPVSNWKLSVTSDNPDYAANDTGGWKKRVAGVKDCSGSFDVKVGASGNCPVEEGDAVTLKLHVDATGNNYYEVPALVDRIEVEVDINRGRIVAFAVEFSGNGAITPYGILAKAGA
;
A
#
# COMPACT_ATOMS: atom_id res chain seq x y z
N MET A 1 -14.92 -19.91 9.56
CA MET A 1 -13.61 -19.25 9.39
C MET A 1 -13.65 -17.88 10.07
N ALA A 2 -12.66 -17.60 10.90
CA ALA A 2 -12.57 -16.29 11.55
C ALA A 2 -12.08 -15.24 10.55
N VAL A 3 -12.66 -14.06 10.64
CA VAL A 3 -12.21 -12.91 9.85
C VAL A 3 -10.95 -12.31 10.50
N LEU A 4 -9.95 -12.01 9.68
CA LEU A 4 -8.71 -11.44 10.16
C LEU A 4 -8.90 -9.99 10.62
N SER A 5 -8.44 -9.68 11.83
CA SER A 5 -8.45 -8.32 12.36
C SER A 5 -7.19 -7.58 11.92
N GLY A 6 -7.35 -6.34 11.50
CA GLY A 6 -6.22 -5.49 11.10
C GLY A 6 -5.47 -4.84 12.26
N LYS A 7 -5.85 -5.10 13.51
CA LYS A 7 -5.27 -4.38 14.66
C LYS A 7 -3.78 -4.64 14.84
N ASP A 8 -3.27 -5.77 14.35
CA ASP A 8 -1.86 -6.15 14.45
C ASP A 8 -1.08 -5.88 13.16
N GLY A 9 -1.67 -5.14 12.22
CA GLY A 9 -0.99 -4.75 10.99
C GLY A 9 0.22 -3.86 11.26
N THR A 10 1.25 -4.03 10.47
CA THR A 10 2.50 -3.25 10.60
C THR A 10 3.00 -2.83 9.24
N LEU A 11 4.00 -1.95 9.24
CA LEU A 11 4.62 -1.43 8.03
C LEU A 11 6.13 -1.36 8.22
N TYR A 12 6.86 -1.83 7.21
CA TYR A 12 8.31 -1.70 7.16
C TYR A 12 8.71 -0.87 5.94
N VAL A 13 9.65 0.03 6.12
CA VAL A 13 10.26 0.81 5.03
C VAL A 13 11.73 0.40 4.96
N ASP A 14 12.15 -0.20 3.85
CA ASP A 14 13.52 -0.68 3.66
C ASP A 14 14.00 -1.55 4.83
N ASP A 15 13.13 -2.47 5.30
CA ASP A 15 13.36 -3.39 6.40
C ASP A 15 13.42 -2.75 7.78
N ALA A 16 13.11 -1.46 7.90
CA ALA A 16 12.98 -0.79 9.19
C ALA A 16 11.51 -0.64 9.55
N GLU A 17 11.12 -1.12 10.73
CA GLU A 17 9.74 -1.02 11.19
C GLU A 17 9.36 0.43 11.45
N VAL A 18 8.20 0.84 10.92
CA VAL A 18 7.65 2.16 11.13
C VAL A 18 6.63 2.10 12.25
N THR A 19 6.89 2.80 13.34
CA THR A 19 6.00 2.86 14.50
C THR A 19 5.92 4.28 15.03
N PRO A 20 4.75 4.69 15.53
CA PRO A 20 3.46 4.03 15.43
C PRO A 20 2.76 4.31 14.10
N VAL A 21 2.29 3.25 13.44
CA VAL A 21 1.47 3.35 12.23
C VAL A 21 0.02 3.17 12.62
N SER A 22 -0.85 4.07 12.16
CA SER A 22 -2.28 3.96 12.44
C SER A 22 -3.03 3.18 11.39
N ASN A 23 -2.66 3.32 10.12
CA ASN A 23 -3.26 2.52 9.05
C ASN A 23 -2.36 2.52 7.82
N TRP A 24 -2.66 1.60 6.90
CA TRP A 24 -2.10 1.61 5.55
C TRP A 24 -3.15 1.08 4.58
N LYS A 25 -3.00 1.47 3.32
CA LYS A 25 -3.92 1.09 2.26
C LYS A 25 -3.11 0.84 0.99
N LEU A 26 -3.46 -0.22 0.26
CA LEU A 26 -2.85 -0.54 -1.02
C LEU A 26 -3.94 -0.79 -2.05
N SER A 27 -3.81 -0.18 -3.20
CA SER A 27 -4.71 -0.38 -4.33
C SER A 27 -3.90 -0.88 -5.52
N VAL A 28 -4.29 -2.01 -6.08
CA VAL A 28 -3.62 -2.60 -7.24
C VAL A 28 -4.61 -2.61 -8.39
N THR A 29 -4.19 -2.09 -9.53
CA THR A 29 -5.05 -1.98 -10.70
C THR A 29 -4.39 -2.60 -11.93
N SER A 30 -5.20 -3.00 -12.87
CA SER A 30 -4.75 -3.43 -14.18
C SER A 30 -5.55 -2.65 -15.22
N ASP A 31 -4.85 -2.06 -16.17
CA ASP A 31 -5.51 -1.39 -17.29
C ASP A 31 -5.88 -2.46 -18.32
N ASN A 32 -7.18 -2.74 -18.44
CA ASN A 32 -7.67 -3.80 -19.30
C ASN A 32 -8.43 -3.19 -20.48
N PRO A 33 -7.72 -2.81 -21.56
CA PRO A 33 -8.39 -2.29 -22.74
C PRO A 33 -9.37 -3.32 -23.31
N ASP A 34 -10.48 -2.83 -23.87
CA ASP A 34 -11.49 -3.68 -24.43
C ASP A 34 -11.51 -3.59 -25.95
N TYR A 35 -12.10 -4.59 -26.59
CA TYR A 35 -12.35 -4.57 -28.02
C TYR A 35 -13.58 -5.42 -28.35
N ALA A 36 -14.18 -5.12 -29.51
CA ALA A 36 -15.21 -5.97 -30.07
C ALA A 36 -14.89 -6.14 -31.55
N ALA A 37 -15.03 -7.36 -32.03
CA ALA A 37 -14.75 -7.70 -33.43
C ALA A 37 -15.82 -8.69 -33.92
N ASN A 38 -15.78 -9.02 -35.21
CA ASN A 38 -16.76 -9.92 -35.77
C ASN A 38 -16.69 -11.35 -35.24
N ASP A 39 -15.56 -11.72 -34.62
CA ASP A 39 -15.38 -13.04 -34.02
C ASP A 39 -15.76 -13.10 -32.53
N THR A 40 -16.19 -11.97 -31.94
CA THR A 40 -16.58 -11.93 -30.54
C THR A 40 -18.07 -12.18 -30.30
N GLY A 41 -18.85 -12.35 -31.36
CA GLY A 41 -20.28 -12.58 -31.24
C GLY A 41 -21.07 -11.39 -30.70
N GLY A 42 -20.55 -10.18 -30.86
CA GLY A 42 -21.20 -8.98 -30.38
C GLY A 42 -20.83 -8.61 -28.93
N TRP A 43 -19.99 -9.43 -28.28
CA TRP A 43 -19.54 -9.16 -26.90
C TRP A 43 -18.21 -8.45 -26.91
N LYS A 44 -18.01 -7.61 -25.90
CA LYS A 44 -16.68 -7.03 -25.64
C LYS A 44 -15.78 -8.06 -25.03
N LYS A 45 -14.54 -8.08 -25.48
CA LYS A 45 -13.47 -8.80 -24.82
C LYS A 45 -12.43 -7.84 -24.30
N ARG A 46 -11.72 -8.23 -23.27
CA ARG A 46 -10.68 -7.41 -22.66
C ARG A 46 -9.37 -8.15 -22.63
N VAL A 47 -8.30 -7.38 -22.77
CA VAL A 47 -6.93 -7.89 -22.71
C VAL A 47 -6.29 -7.33 -21.45
N ALA A 48 -5.62 -8.18 -20.68
CA ALA A 48 -4.88 -7.71 -19.51
C ALA A 48 -3.75 -6.79 -19.95
N GLY A 49 -3.76 -5.57 -19.46
CA GLY A 49 -2.78 -4.56 -19.80
C GLY A 49 -1.78 -4.31 -18.69
N VAL A 50 -1.31 -3.08 -18.61
CA VAL A 50 -0.32 -2.67 -17.63
C VAL A 50 -0.91 -2.67 -16.22
N LYS A 51 -0.19 -3.24 -15.28
CA LYS A 51 -0.57 -3.25 -13.87
C LYS A 51 0.12 -2.10 -13.15
N ASP A 52 -0.57 -1.55 -12.16
CA ASP A 52 -0.06 -0.46 -11.36
C ASP A 52 -0.55 -0.60 -9.93
N CYS A 53 0.13 0.04 -9.01
CA CYS A 53 -0.33 0.09 -7.64
C CYS A 53 -0.07 1.47 -7.04
N SER A 54 -0.88 1.80 -6.06
CA SER A 54 -0.73 3.03 -5.30
C SER A 54 -1.29 2.80 -3.91
N GLY A 55 -0.94 3.67 -3.00
CA GLY A 55 -1.47 3.52 -1.65
C GLY A 55 -1.04 4.66 -0.77
N SER A 56 -1.35 4.50 0.51
CA SER A 56 -1.03 5.49 1.52
C SER A 56 -0.86 4.83 2.87
N PHE A 57 -0.15 5.50 3.76
CA PHE A 57 -0.08 5.11 5.16
C PHE A 57 0.03 6.34 6.05
N ASP A 58 -0.46 6.21 7.27
CA ASP A 58 -0.43 7.27 8.26
C ASP A 58 0.48 6.89 9.42
N VAL A 59 1.39 7.78 9.76
CA VAL A 59 2.35 7.60 10.86
C VAL A 59 2.07 8.67 11.91
N LYS A 60 1.88 8.27 13.15
CA LYS A 60 1.77 9.21 14.26
C LYS A 60 3.16 9.70 14.64
N VAL A 61 3.27 10.98 14.96
CA VAL A 61 4.55 11.58 15.29
C VAL A 61 4.77 11.52 16.81
N GLY A 62 5.84 10.86 17.20
CA GLY A 62 6.30 10.88 18.58
C GLY A 62 7.32 11.99 18.81
N ALA A 63 7.60 12.31 20.09
CA ALA A 63 8.51 13.39 20.45
C ALA A 63 9.92 13.18 19.91
N SER A 64 10.32 11.92 19.70
CA SER A 64 11.66 11.58 19.19
C SER A 64 11.64 10.94 17.80
N GLY A 65 10.45 10.83 17.18
CA GLY A 65 10.30 10.18 15.88
C GLY A 65 10.40 11.16 14.74
N ASN A 66 11.00 10.71 13.65
CA ASN A 66 11.06 11.47 12.39
C ASN A 66 10.16 10.81 11.38
N CYS A 67 9.78 11.58 10.34
CA CYS A 67 9.11 10.99 9.19
C CYS A 67 10.06 9.97 8.54
N PRO A 68 9.58 8.73 8.27
CA PRO A 68 10.47 7.68 7.78
C PRO A 68 10.89 7.86 6.33
N VAL A 69 10.22 8.72 5.57
CA VAL A 69 10.45 8.89 4.14
C VAL A 69 10.41 10.36 3.77
N GLU A 70 10.93 10.67 2.59
CA GLU A 70 10.88 11.99 1.99
C GLU A 70 10.24 11.87 0.61
N GLU A 71 9.58 12.92 0.15
CA GLU A 71 8.99 12.91 -1.19
C GLU A 71 10.05 12.68 -2.26
N GLY A 72 9.74 11.79 -3.20
CA GLY A 72 10.66 11.36 -4.23
C GLY A 72 11.55 10.19 -3.85
N ASP A 73 11.48 9.72 -2.61
CA ASP A 73 12.26 8.55 -2.20
C ASP A 73 11.79 7.28 -2.91
N ALA A 74 12.75 6.48 -3.38
CA ALA A 74 12.48 5.13 -3.85
C ALA A 74 12.73 4.17 -2.70
N VAL A 75 11.66 3.49 -2.26
CA VAL A 75 11.71 2.62 -1.07
C VAL A 75 11.03 1.29 -1.37
N THR A 76 11.37 0.29 -0.57
CA THR A 76 10.66 -0.99 -0.58
C THR A 76 9.79 -1.07 0.67
N LEU A 77 8.47 -1.13 0.46
CA LEU A 77 7.50 -1.21 1.55
C LEU A 77 7.11 -2.66 1.77
N LYS A 78 7.02 -3.05 3.03
CA LYS A 78 6.45 -4.34 3.43
C LYS A 78 5.21 -4.05 4.27
N LEU A 79 4.05 -4.35 3.70
CA LEU A 79 2.75 -4.04 4.29
C LEU A 79 2.18 -5.31 4.92
N HIS A 80 2.34 -5.44 6.23
CA HIS A 80 1.92 -6.62 6.97
C HIS A 80 0.49 -6.50 7.46
N VAL A 81 -0.28 -7.55 7.30
CA VAL A 81 -1.67 -7.60 7.77
C VAL A 81 -1.80 -8.16 9.18
N ASP A 82 -0.74 -8.79 9.70
CA ASP A 82 -0.74 -9.35 11.04
C ASP A 82 0.66 -9.29 11.67
N ALA A 83 0.77 -9.75 12.90
CA ALA A 83 2.01 -9.68 13.68
C ALA A 83 2.97 -10.84 13.40
N THR A 84 2.56 -11.86 12.64
CA THR A 84 3.42 -13.04 12.40
C THR A 84 4.57 -12.76 11.46
N GLY A 85 4.45 -11.71 10.65
CA GLY A 85 5.47 -11.34 9.69
C GLY A 85 5.48 -12.17 8.40
N ASN A 86 4.55 -13.11 8.24
CA ASN A 86 4.51 -14.01 7.09
C ASN A 86 3.48 -13.61 6.03
N ASN A 87 2.57 -12.68 6.37
CA ASN A 87 1.48 -12.29 5.48
C ASN A 87 1.63 -10.80 5.15
N TYR A 88 2.30 -10.50 4.05
CA TYR A 88 2.57 -9.13 3.68
C TYR A 88 2.68 -8.95 2.17
N TYR A 89 2.56 -7.70 1.73
CA TYR A 89 2.92 -7.30 0.38
C TYR A 89 4.28 -6.65 0.40
N GLU A 90 5.15 -7.04 -0.53
CA GLU A 90 6.39 -6.34 -0.79
C GLU A 90 6.18 -5.43 -2.00
N VAL A 91 6.30 -4.13 -1.80
CA VAL A 91 5.96 -3.12 -2.80
C VAL A 91 7.15 -2.21 -3.05
N PRO A 92 7.78 -2.25 -4.23
CA PRO A 92 8.70 -1.20 -4.62
C PRO A 92 7.89 0.06 -4.91
N ALA A 93 8.22 1.16 -4.27
CA ALA A 93 7.39 2.36 -4.30
C ALA A 93 8.23 3.63 -4.42
N LEU A 94 7.61 4.64 -5.01
CA LEU A 94 8.09 6.02 -4.97
C LEU A 94 7.14 6.84 -4.12
N VAL A 95 7.69 7.62 -3.22
CA VAL A 95 6.89 8.50 -2.37
C VAL A 95 6.47 9.72 -3.18
N ASP A 96 5.17 9.89 -3.36
CA ASP A 96 4.62 10.97 -4.18
C ASP A 96 4.36 12.23 -3.36
N ARG A 97 3.86 12.06 -2.12
CA ARG A 97 3.35 13.17 -1.36
C ARG A 97 3.37 12.85 0.13
N ILE A 98 3.71 13.85 0.93
CA ILE A 98 3.64 13.76 2.38
C ILE A 98 2.84 14.94 2.87
N GLU A 99 1.79 14.67 3.64
CA GLU A 99 0.98 15.70 4.28
C GLU A 99 1.19 15.66 5.79
N VAL A 100 1.32 16.82 6.40
CA VAL A 100 1.40 16.95 7.85
C VAL A 100 0.21 17.78 8.30
N GLU A 101 -0.54 17.28 9.26
CA GLU A 101 -1.65 18.00 9.83
C GLU A 101 -1.42 18.22 11.33
N VAL A 102 -1.57 19.48 11.76
CA VAL A 102 -1.51 19.84 13.17
C VAL A 102 -2.77 20.62 13.51
N ASP A 103 -3.58 20.06 14.40
CA ASP A 103 -4.81 20.70 14.87
C ASP A 103 -4.57 21.30 16.25
N ILE A 104 -4.27 22.60 16.28
CA ILE A 104 -3.91 23.31 17.51
C ILE A 104 -5.11 23.45 18.42
N ASN A 105 -6.28 23.70 17.83
CA ASN A 105 -7.50 23.96 18.61
C ASN A 105 -8.01 22.71 19.34
N ARG A 106 -7.87 21.55 18.73
CA ARG A 106 -8.37 20.29 19.27
C ARG A 106 -7.32 19.47 19.98
N GLY A 107 -6.05 19.87 19.90
CA GLY A 107 -4.95 19.12 20.49
C GLY A 107 -4.80 17.71 19.96
N ARG A 108 -5.16 17.48 18.69
CA ARG A 108 -5.05 16.16 18.08
C ARG A 108 -3.60 15.74 17.89
N ILE A 109 -3.41 14.43 17.84
CA ILE A 109 -2.08 13.87 17.60
C ILE A 109 -1.58 14.28 16.22
N VAL A 110 -0.33 14.74 16.14
CA VAL A 110 0.31 15.09 14.88
C VAL A 110 0.59 13.81 14.09
N ALA A 111 0.26 13.83 12.82
CA ALA A 111 0.45 12.67 11.96
C ALA A 111 0.99 13.07 10.59
N PHE A 112 1.77 12.17 10.01
CA PHE A 112 2.15 12.26 8.61
C PHE A 112 1.26 11.33 7.80
N ALA A 113 0.66 11.84 6.73
CA ALA A 113 -0.02 11.03 5.73
C ALA A 113 0.89 10.93 4.51
N VAL A 114 1.34 9.73 4.19
CA VAL A 114 2.26 9.48 3.09
C VAL A 114 1.53 8.79 1.97
N GLU A 115 1.61 9.34 0.76
CA GLU A 115 1.06 8.74 -0.44
C GLU A 115 2.18 8.24 -1.33
N PHE A 116 2.01 7.05 -1.89
CA PHE A 116 3.03 6.44 -2.75
C PHE A 116 2.40 5.81 -3.98
N SER A 117 3.21 5.64 -5.01
CA SER A 117 2.85 4.88 -6.20
C SER A 117 3.87 3.78 -6.45
N GLY A 118 3.44 2.72 -7.14
CA GLY A 118 4.29 1.58 -7.42
C GLY A 118 5.40 1.90 -8.42
N ASN A 119 6.55 1.32 -8.18
CA ASN A 119 7.72 1.46 -9.06
C ASN A 119 8.24 0.08 -9.44
N GLY A 120 7.34 -0.80 -9.83
CA GLY A 120 7.66 -2.16 -10.22
C GLY A 120 6.59 -3.14 -9.77
N ALA A 121 6.89 -4.43 -9.87
CA ALA A 121 5.93 -5.48 -9.51
C ALA A 121 5.85 -5.64 -7.99
N ILE A 122 4.63 -5.79 -7.48
CA ILE A 122 4.41 -6.16 -6.09
C ILE A 122 4.49 -7.68 -5.93
N THR A 123 4.87 -8.12 -4.75
CA THR A 123 4.91 -9.54 -4.42
C THR A 123 4.08 -9.79 -3.17
N PRO A 124 2.93 -10.50 -3.29
CA PRO A 124 2.16 -10.91 -2.12
C PRO A 124 2.74 -12.17 -1.49
N TYR A 125 2.70 -12.26 -0.17
CA TYR A 125 3.20 -13.40 0.59
C TYR A 125 2.12 -13.93 1.53
N GLY A 126 2.17 -15.23 1.80
CA GLY A 126 1.25 -15.89 2.73
C GLY A 126 -0.18 -15.88 2.22
N ILE A 127 -1.11 -15.49 3.10
CA ILE A 127 -2.54 -15.49 2.76
C ILE A 127 -2.91 -14.43 1.71
N LEU A 128 -2.01 -13.49 1.42
CA LEU A 128 -2.25 -12.44 0.43
C LEU A 128 -1.93 -12.91 -0.99
N ALA A 129 -1.23 -14.01 -1.14
CA ALA A 129 -0.97 -14.59 -2.45
C ALA A 129 -2.28 -15.18 -3.01
N LYS A 130 -2.37 -15.16 -4.35
CA LYS A 130 -3.56 -15.69 -5.03
C LYS A 130 -3.79 -17.15 -4.67
N ALA A 131 -5.04 -17.49 -4.33
CA ALA A 131 -5.40 -18.87 -4.02
C ALA A 131 -5.13 -19.77 -5.21
N GLY A 132 -4.51 -20.93 -4.95
CA GLY A 132 -4.19 -21.89 -6.00
C GLY A 132 -2.92 -21.58 -6.78
N ALA A 133 -2.18 -20.55 -6.38
CA ALA A 133 -0.92 -20.18 -7.04
C ALA A 133 0.26 -20.98 -6.49
#